data_f27f25ee0ce479977948d1f92fd9ca36
#
_entry.id   f27f25ee0ce479977948d1f92fd9ca36
#
_cell.length_a   1.000
_cell.length_b   1.000
_cell.length_c   1.000
_cell.angle_alpha   90.00
_cell.angle_beta   90.00
_cell.angle_gamma   90.00
#
_symmetry.space_group_name_H-M   'P 1'
#
loop_
_entity.id
_entity.type
_entity.pdbx_description
1 polymer ?
#
loop_
_entity_poly.entity_id
_entity_poly.type
_entity_poly.pdbx_seq_one_letter_code
_entity_poly.pdbx_strand_id
1 'polypeptide(L)'
;ISEAVHLLKETQFASVVPPSSPTLSDLQSMAKALGELGAKNVLVKGGHAAMPLSSIRSELLAKGVDVFDEALDSEVQAYDRERNASILLRSECNTTLSKLAFALNASVYSLNGADICFTRSASDLMCLHAPCDSYTADVLYETERGHFTIFIKPTIPTTATHGTGCTLSSAIAAMCAHGYPIRLAVAYALQFMQRVLASGLDKVGHGHGPLNHDANLMSRGVALRTPSNPAPLTTMLASRSWKAWRSYTRHPFVQQLGQATLPKESLCWFMLQDYAYLKQYARALSKAVAHPASNLEDMKSCAAMSKAVLEEMQLHVRVCERLGISSEDMESTMESRATVAYTRFFLDVADEGLLPLMISLASCAVGYAEVGLWLEKERDTGRMHPSSVYNEWVSEYAGDAYQNSIANYVELVEDYAQRIAVSESQAARLQQVWDAATRFEIGMWDEALSVGSQA
;
A
#
# COMPACT_ATOMS: atom_id res chain seq x y z
N ILE A 1 8.76 -1.32 28.32
CA ILE A 1 9.47 -2.50 28.87
C ILE A 1 10.23 -2.15 30.13
N SER A 2 11.07 -1.11 30.16
CA SER A 2 11.91 -0.75 31.31
C SER A 2 11.11 -0.58 32.60
N GLU A 3 10.00 0.13 32.55
CA GLU A 3 9.11 0.35 33.68
C GLU A 3 8.43 -0.96 34.13
N ALA A 4 7.98 -1.77 33.17
CA ALA A 4 7.36 -3.07 33.45
C ALA A 4 8.37 -4.01 34.15
N VAL A 5 9.62 -4.06 33.67
CA VAL A 5 10.72 -4.82 34.28
C VAL A 5 10.96 -4.36 35.69
N HIS A 6 11.02 -3.04 35.92
CA HIS A 6 11.26 -2.48 37.26
C HIS A 6 10.14 -2.87 38.24
N LEU A 7 8.88 -2.69 37.81
CA LEU A 7 7.73 -3.06 38.63
C LEU A 7 7.68 -4.55 38.95
N LEU A 8 7.95 -5.43 38.00
CA LEU A 8 7.89 -6.88 38.21
C LEU A 8 9.04 -7.40 39.07
N LYS A 9 10.24 -6.79 39.01
CA LYS A 9 11.39 -7.20 39.83
C LYS A 9 11.12 -7.12 41.36
N GLU A 10 10.29 -6.18 41.78
CA GLU A 10 9.94 -5.95 43.17
C GLU A 10 8.71 -6.77 43.61
N THR A 11 8.24 -7.72 42.81
CA THR A 11 7.05 -8.53 43.06
C THR A 11 7.34 -10.02 42.98
N GLN A 12 6.33 -10.83 43.32
CA GLN A 12 6.36 -12.30 43.14
C GLN A 12 6.57 -12.74 41.68
N PHE A 13 6.48 -11.83 40.73
CA PHE A 13 6.64 -12.07 39.28
C PHE A 13 8.05 -11.74 38.79
N ALA A 14 9.05 -11.61 39.65
CA ALA A 14 10.42 -11.30 39.22
C ALA A 14 11.00 -12.30 38.21
N SER A 15 10.54 -13.55 38.22
CA SER A 15 10.94 -14.59 37.24
C SER A 15 10.39 -14.38 35.81
N VAL A 16 9.40 -13.51 35.63
CA VAL A 16 8.80 -13.19 34.33
C VAL A 16 9.62 -12.12 33.59
N VAL A 17 10.59 -11.51 34.26
CA VAL A 17 11.44 -10.47 33.64
C VAL A 17 12.30 -11.09 32.54
N PRO A 18 12.18 -10.65 31.29
CA PRO A 18 12.91 -11.22 30.17
C PRO A 18 14.39 -10.83 30.19
N PRO A 19 15.24 -11.60 29.49
CA PRO A 19 16.61 -11.19 29.20
C PRO A 19 16.62 -9.91 28.32
N SER A 20 17.79 -9.44 27.95
CA SER A 20 18.01 -8.14 27.27
C SER A 20 17.23 -7.92 25.98
N SER A 21 16.71 -8.98 25.34
CA SER A 21 15.94 -8.90 24.08
C SER A 21 14.63 -9.70 24.23
N PRO A 22 13.54 -9.06 24.67
CA PRO A 22 12.27 -9.74 24.91
C PRO A 22 11.61 -10.21 23.59
N THR A 23 11.01 -11.38 23.65
CA THR A 23 10.16 -11.98 22.61
C THR A 23 8.70 -11.50 22.75
N LEU A 24 7.85 -11.83 21.77
CA LEU A 24 6.40 -11.57 21.87
C LEU A 24 5.79 -12.30 23.07
N SER A 25 6.25 -13.52 23.33
CA SER A 25 5.81 -14.33 24.48
C SER A 25 6.22 -13.73 25.81
N ASP A 26 7.41 -13.12 25.89
CA ASP A 26 7.86 -12.39 27.08
C ASP A 26 6.97 -11.15 27.33
N LEU A 27 6.66 -10.38 26.29
CA LEU A 27 5.77 -9.22 26.41
C LEU A 27 4.36 -9.62 26.90
N GLN A 28 3.83 -10.74 26.39
CA GLN A 28 2.54 -11.27 26.85
C GLN A 28 2.60 -11.71 28.32
N SER A 29 3.67 -12.40 28.71
CA SER A 29 3.87 -12.86 30.09
C SER A 29 3.97 -11.68 31.05
N MET A 30 4.73 -10.64 30.70
CA MET A 30 4.83 -9.40 31.47
C MET A 30 3.49 -8.69 31.61
N ALA A 31 2.75 -8.56 30.50
CA ALA A 31 1.43 -7.90 30.51
C ALA A 31 0.45 -8.65 31.41
N LYS A 32 0.44 -9.98 31.35
CA LYS A 32 -0.40 -10.82 32.21
C LYS A 32 -0.02 -10.66 33.69
N ALA A 33 1.26 -10.75 34.02
CA ALA A 33 1.75 -10.62 35.40
C ALA A 33 1.40 -9.23 35.99
N LEU A 34 1.51 -8.16 35.21
CA LEU A 34 1.08 -6.82 35.62
C LEU A 34 -0.45 -6.72 35.83
N GLY A 35 -1.24 -7.44 35.00
CA GLY A 35 -2.68 -7.56 35.21
C GLY A 35 -3.06 -8.24 36.51
N GLU A 36 -2.31 -9.27 36.92
CA GLU A 36 -2.51 -9.98 38.20
C GLU A 36 -2.19 -9.11 39.43
N LEU A 37 -1.49 -7.98 39.23
CA LEU A 37 -1.31 -6.96 40.28
C LEU A 37 -2.53 -6.03 40.43
N GLY A 38 -3.61 -6.26 39.68
CA GLY A 38 -4.90 -5.55 39.85
C GLY A 38 -5.25 -4.56 38.75
N ALA A 39 -4.43 -4.41 37.71
CA ALA A 39 -4.75 -3.55 36.59
C ALA A 39 -5.80 -4.21 35.68
N LYS A 40 -6.88 -3.47 35.32
CA LYS A 40 -7.91 -3.96 34.40
C LYS A 40 -7.44 -4.10 32.97
N ASN A 41 -6.56 -3.21 32.54
CA ASN A 41 -5.94 -3.20 31.21
C ASN A 41 -4.47 -2.85 31.36
N VAL A 42 -3.62 -3.62 30.71
CA VAL A 42 -2.17 -3.42 30.73
C VAL A 42 -1.65 -3.27 29.31
N LEU A 43 -0.96 -2.18 29.01
CA LEU A 43 -0.25 -1.98 27.75
C LEU A 43 1.25 -2.03 27.98
N VAL A 44 1.89 -3.10 27.54
CA VAL A 44 3.36 -3.21 27.53
C VAL A 44 3.86 -2.74 26.17
N LYS A 45 4.58 -1.60 26.18
CA LYS A 45 5.22 -1.04 24.98
C LYS A 45 6.51 -1.77 24.65
N GLY A 46 6.67 -2.18 23.39
CA GLY A 46 7.92 -2.73 22.88
C GLY A 46 9.08 -1.73 22.88
N GLY A 47 8.75 -0.44 22.81
CA GLY A 47 9.72 0.64 22.93
C GLY A 47 10.84 0.54 21.89
N HIS A 48 12.09 0.48 22.36
CA HIS A 48 13.29 0.35 21.52
C HIS A 48 13.69 -1.11 21.24
N ALA A 49 12.91 -2.10 21.71
CA ALA A 49 13.17 -3.50 21.43
C ALA A 49 12.70 -3.82 20.00
N ALA A 50 13.54 -3.48 19.05
CA ALA A 50 13.32 -3.85 17.64
C ALA A 50 13.54 -5.36 17.48
N MET A 51 12.58 -6.03 16.86
CA MET A 51 12.61 -7.47 16.58
C MET A 51 12.81 -7.69 15.10
N PRO A 52 13.74 -8.58 14.70
CA PRO A 52 13.85 -9.00 13.30
C PRO A 52 12.56 -9.67 12.83
N LEU A 53 12.20 -9.47 11.58
CA LEU A 53 11.02 -10.08 10.95
C LEU A 53 11.03 -11.60 11.09
N SER A 54 12.20 -12.23 10.93
CA SER A 54 12.40 -13.68 11.08
C SER A 54 12.02 -14.21 12.49
N SER A 55 12.34 -13.45 13.54
CA SER A 55 12.00 -13.83 14.91
C SER A 55 10.50 -13.76 15.15
N ILE A 56 9.85 -12.69 14.68
CA ILE A 56 8.39 -12.53 14.76
C ILE A 56 7.70 -13.67 14.01
N ARG A 57 8.15 -13.95 12.77
CA ARG A 57 7.62 -15.04 11.96
C ARG A 57 7.70 -16.39 12.68
N SER A 58 8.85 -16.71 13.24
CA SER A 58 9.04 -17.97 13.97
C SER A 58 8.09 -18.13 15.15
N GLU A 59 7.87 -17.06 15.92
CA GLU A 59 6.94 -17.09 17.06
C GLU A 59 5.47 -17.18 16.63
N LEU A 60 5.10 -16.54 15.54
CA LEU A 60 3.73 -16.58 15.01
C LEU A 60 3.43 -17.94 14.37
N LEU A 61 4.39 -18.52 13.63
CA LEU A 61 4.28 -19.88 13.08
C LEU A 61 4.11 -20.92 14.17
N ALA A 62 4.85 -20.80 15.28
CA ALA A 62 4.69 -21.68 16.45
C ALA A 62 3.29 -21.60 17.08
N LYS A 63 2.57 -20.50 16.86
CA LYS A 63 1.18 -20.27 17.29
C LYS A 63 0.15 -20.62 16.20
N GLY A 64 0.60 -21.16 15.06
CA GLY A 64 -0.28 -21.54 13.95
C GLY A 64 -0.70 -20.38 13.03
N VAL A 65 0.02 -19.25 13.09
CA VAL A 65 -0.22 -18.08 12.22
C VAL A 65 1.00 -17.82 11.35
N ASP A 66 0.87 -18.03 10.05
CA ASP A 66 1.85 -17.56 9.08
C ASP A 66 1.37 -16.27 8.41
N VAL A 67 1.77 -15.14 8.98
CA VAL A 67 1.46 -13.80 8.41
C VAL A 67 2.29 -13.50 7.15
N PHE A 68 3.20 -14.40 6.76
CA PHE A 68 4.14 -14.24 5.66
C PHE A 68 4.02 -15.35 4.61
N ASP A 69 3.10 -16.31 4.78
CA ASP A 69 2.81 -17.31 3.75
C ASP A 69 1.97 -16.67 2.64
N GLU A 70 2.54 -16.56 1.43
CA GLU A 70 1.87 -15.97 0.27
C GLU A 70 0.58 -16.72 -0.09
N ALA A 71 0.49 -18.04 0.14
CA ALA A 71 -0.70 -18.83 -0.12
C ALA A 71 -1.77 -18.63 0.96
N LEU A 72 -1.39 -18.68 2.24
CA LEU A 72 -2.28 -18.35 3.36
C LEU A 72 -2.60 -16.85 3.37
N ASP A 73 -1.63 -16.02 3.01
CA ASP A 73 -1.78 -14.58 2.86
C ASP A 73 -2.77 -14.23 1.74
N SER A 74 -2.81 -15.00 0.65
CA SER A 74 -3.80 -14.81 -0.42
C SER A 74 -5.22 -15.20 0.03
N GLU A 75 -5.40 -16.26 0.82
CA GLU A 75 -6.70 -16.69 1.32
C GLU A 75 -7.19 -15.86 2.51
N VAL A 76 -6.33 -15.62 3.50
CA VAL A 76 -6.67 -14.80 4.68
C VAL A 76 -6.83 -13.34 4.29
N GLN A 77 -5.99 -12.80 3.43
CA GLN A 77 -6.17 -11.47 2.88
C GLN A 77 -7.37 -11.38 1.94
N ALA A 78 -7.69 -12.41 1.16
CA ALA A 78 -8.92 -12.46 0.38
C ALA A 78 -10.14 -12.50 1.29
N TYR A 79 -10.12 -13.29 2.36
CA TYR A 79 -11.19 -13.37 3.36
C TYR A 79 -11.33 -12.06 4.16
N ASP A 80 -10.24 -11.49 4.68
CA ASP A 80 -10.27 -10.20 5.39
C ASP A 80 -10.63 -9.05 4.46
N ARG A 81 -10.25 -9.12 3.19
CA ARG A 81 -10.61 -8.12 2.18
C ARG A 81 -12.05 -8.26 1.72
N GLU A 82 -12.57 -9.47 1.54
CA GLU A 82 -14.00 -9.70 1.30
C GLU A 82 -14.85 -9.21 2.46
N ARG A 83 -14.41 -9.51 3.67
CA ARG A 83 -15.04 -9.05 4.89
C ARG A 83 -14.95 -7.53 5.04
N ASN A 84 -13.77 -6.93 4.85
CA ASN A 84 -13.57 -5.48 4.95
C ASN A 84 -14.24 -4.70 3.81
N ALA A 85 -14.28 -5.23 2.59
CA ALA A 85 -15.02 -4.60 1.49
C ALA A 85 -16.54 -4.75 1.66
N SER A 86 -17.01 -5.85 2.26
CA SER A 86 -18.40 -6.00 2.68
C SER A 86 -18.80 -5.01 3.79
N ILE A 87 -17.83 -4.66 4.63
CA ILE A 87 -17.97 -3.70 5.73
C ILE A 87 -18.08 -2.27 5.22
N LEU A 88 -17.28 -1.89 4.22
CA LEU A 88 -17.38 -0.56 3.60
C LEU A 88 -18.70 -0.35 2.84
N LEU A 89 -19.31 -1.45 2.37
CA LEU A 89 -20.60 -1.41 1.65
C LEU A 89 -21.82 -1.64 2.54
N ARG A 90 -21.65 -2.10 3.78
CA ARG A 90 -22.72 -2.32 4.75
C ARG A 90 -22.41 -1.58 6.04
N SER A 91 -23.21 -0.59 6.36
CA SER A 91 -23.16 0.18 7.61
C SER A 91 -23.38 -0.64 8.90
N GLU A 92 -23.44 -1.96 8.81
CA GLU A 92 -23.82 -2.86 9.91
C GLU A 92 -22.72 -3.80 10.40
N CYS A 93 -21.51 -3.82 9.82
CA CYS A 93 -20.45 -4.66 10.36
C CYS A 93 -19.72 -3.98 11.51
N ASN A 94 -20.21 -4.26 12.72
CA ASN A 94 -19.86 -3.58 13.97
C ASN A 94 -18.84 -4.38 14.81
N THR A 95 -18.00 -5.26 14.21
CA THR A 95 -17.03 -6.02 14.98
C THR A 95 -15.82 -5.16 15.34
N THR A 96 -15.29 -5.36 16.54
CA THR A 96 -14.11 -4.65 17.04
C THR A 96 -12.89 -4.90 16.14
N LEU A 97 -12.76 -6.12 15.58
CA LEU A 97 -11.66 -6.50 14.69
C LEU A 97 -11.63 -5.69 13.39
N SER A 98 -12.80 -5.49 12.76
CA SER A 98 -12.91 -4.68 11.55
C SER A 98 -12.54 -3.22 11.77
N LYS A 99 -12.93 -2.69 12.93
CA LYS A 99 -12.56 -1.34 13.34
C LYS A 99 -11.07 -1.21 13.63
N LEU A 100 -10.44 -2.26 14.20
CA LEU A 100 -9.00 -2.32 14.41
C LEU A 100 -8.24 -2.38 13.07
N ALA A 101 -8.65 -3.22 12.15
CA ALA A 101 -8.06 -3.32 10.82
C ALA A 101 -8.10 -1.97 10.08
N PHE A 102 -9.25 -1.30 10.11
CA PHE A 102 -9.42 0.02 9.52
C PHE A 102 -8.57 1.09 10.23
N ALA A 103 -8.63 1.15 11.58
CA ALA A 103 -7.90 2.16 12.36
C ALA A 103 -6.39 2.08 12.20
N LEU A 104 -5.85 0.89 11.99
CA LEU A 104 -4.40 0.67 11.90
C LEU A 104 -3.88 0.51 10.46
N ASN A 105 -4.78 0.40 9.48
CA ASN A 105 -4.42 -0.07 8.14
C ASN A 105 -3.59 -1.37 8.22
N ALA A 106 -4.08 -2.33 8.97
CA ALA A 106 -3.36 -3.53 9.35
C ALA A 106 -4.17 -4.80 9.02
N SER A 107 -3.47 -5.89 8.76
CA SER A 107 -4.07 -7.23 8.78
C SER A 107 -4.32 -7.66 10.23
N VAL A 108 -5.50 -8.20 10.51
CA VAL A 108 -5.86 -8.66 11.86
C VAL A 108 -6.12 -10.16 11.83
N TYR A 109 -5.41 -10.89 12.67
CA TYR A 109 -5.51 -12.34 12.83
C TYR A 109 -6.05 -12.65 14.22
N SER A 110 -7.10 -13.46 14.30
CA SER A 110 -7.69 -13.85 15.58
C SER A 110 -7.25 -15.25 15.98
N LEU A 111 -6.73 -15.36 17.20
CA LEU A 111 -6.30 -16.60 17.82
C LEU A 111 -7.09 -16.83 19.11
N ASN A 112 -7.07 -18.06 19.63
CA ASN A 112 -7.63 -18.34 20.96
C ASN A 112 -6.94 -17.49 22.04
N GLY A 113 -7.67 -16.51 22.56
CA GLY A 113 -7.20 -15.62 23.63
C GLY A 113 -6.33 -14.44 23.17
N ALA A 114 -6.11 -14.27 21.86
CA ALA A 114 -5.32 -13.13 21.34
C ALA A 114 -5.76 -12.69 19.94
N ASP A 115 -5.71 -11.38 19.69
CA ASP A 115 -5.80 -10.80 18.35
C ASP A 115 -4.45 -10.20 17.98
N ILE A 116 -3.97 -10.46 16.76
CA ILE A 116 -2.71 -9.95 16.23
C ILE A 116 -3.01 -8.93 15.14
N CYS A 117 -2.63 -7.68 15.36
CA CYS A 117 -2.73 -6.59 14.40
C CYS A 117 -1.34 -6.39 13.77
N PHE A 118 -1.15 -6.84 12.53
CA PHE A 118 0.11 -6.73 11.82
C PHE A 118 0.01 -5.61 10.78
N THR A 119 0.74 -4.53 11.01
CA THR A 119 0.87 -3.41 10.06
C THR A 119 2.06 -3.69 9.16
N ARG A 120 1.78 -3.97 7.89
CA ARG A 120 2.82 -4.17 6.88
C ARG A 120 3.41 -2.84 6.45
N SER A 121 4.66 -2.89 6.02
CA SER A 121 5.26 -1.78 5.27
C SER A 121 4.54 -1.62 3.93
N ALA A 122 4.39 -0.38 3.49
CA ALA A 122 3.87 -0.06 2.17
C ALA A 122 4.68 -0.68 1.02
N SER A 123 5.97 -0.95 1.25
CA SER A 123 6.87 -1.59 0.28
C SER A 123 6.47 -3.03 -0.09
N ASP A 124 5.76 -3.74 0.79
CA ASP A 124 5.35 -5.12 0.53
C ASP A 124 4.29 -5.23 -0.60
N LEU A 125 3.55 -4.15 -0.85
CA LEU A 125 2.52 -4.10 -1.91
C LEU A 125 3.09 -3.82 -3.31
N MET A 126 4.22 -3.12 -3.39
CA MET A 126 4.70 -2.58 -4.66
C MET A 126 5.99 -3.24 -5.17
N CYS A 127 6.63 -4.15 -4.44
CA CYS A 127 7.93 -4.75 -4.77
C CYS A 127 9.06 -3.76 -5.09
N LEU A 128 8.85 -2.47 -4.85
CA LEU A 128 9.74 -1.39 -5.30
C LEU A 128 10.83 -1.01 -4.31
N HIS A 129 10.78 -1.53 -3.06
CA HIS A 129 11.75 -1.18 -2.02
C HIS A 129 12.03 -2.38 -1.10
N ALA A 130 13.23 -2.41 -0.53
CA ALA A 130 13.62 -3.47 0.40
C ALA A 130 12.65 -3.58 1.60
N PRO A 131 12.28 -4.80 2.01
CA PRO A 131 11.40 -5.00 3.15
C PRO A 131 11.98 -4.37 4.42
N CYS A 132 11.12 -3.84 5.28
CA CYS A 132 11.55 -3.40 6.60
C CYS A 132 11.88 -4.64 7.45
N ASP A 133 13.17 -4.83 7.79
CA ASP A 133 13.62 -6.00 8.56
C ASP A 133 13.42 -5.84 10.08
N SER A 134 12.92 -4.69 10.53
CA SER A 134 12.84 -4.34 11.94
C SER A 134 11.44 -3.89 12.33
N TYR A 135 10.86 -4.57 13.32
CA TYR A 135 9.51 -4.33 13.82
C TYR A 135 9.51 -4.09 15.34
N THR A 136 8.51 -3.38 15.81
CA THR A 136 8.22 -3.26 17.25
C THR A 136 6.84 -3.85 17.53
N ALA A 137 6.67 -4.44 18.71
CA ALA A 137 5.39 -4.97 19.16
C ALA A 137 4.96 -4.30 20.46
N ASP A 138 3.70 -3.86 20.51
CA ASP A 138 3.05 -3.41 21.74
C ASP A 138 1.96 -4.43 22.09
N VAL A 139 1.84 -4.80 23.37
CA VAL A 139 0.91 -5.84 23.83
C VAL A 139 -0.07 -5.23 24.82
N LEU A 140 -1.36 -5.23 24.44
CA LEU A 140 -2.47 -4.90 25.33
C LEU A 140 -3.04 -6.20 25.92
N TYR A 141 -3.19 -6.26 27.24
CA TYR A 141 -3.86 -7.33 27.96
C TYR A 141 -5.09 -6.79 28.70
N GLU A 142 -6.26 -7.37 28.41
CA GLU A 142 -7.52 -7.07 29.07
C GLU A 142 -7.75 -8.14 30.15
N THR A 143 -7.48 -7.82 31.42
CA THR A 143 -7.45 -8.76 32.53
C THR A 143 -8.80 -9.46 32.75
N GLU A 144 -9.91 -8.72 32.69
CA GLU A 144 -11.26 -9.25 32.87
C GLU A 144 -11.65 -10.28 31.79
N ARG A 145 -11.08 -10.16 30.59
CA ARG A 145 -11.36 -11.04 29.46
C ARG A 145 -10.29 -12.13 29.27
N GLY A 146 -9.16 -12.01 29.94
CA GLY A 146 -8.00 -12.87 29.70
C GLY A 146 -7.49 -12.79 28.26
N HIS A 147 -7.67 -11.64 27.58
CA HIS A 147 -7.44 -11.51 26.15
C HIS A 147 -6.32 -10.54 25.83
N PHE A 148 -5.48 -10.92 24.85
CA PHE A 148 -4.39 -10.09 24.34
C PHE A 148 -4.77 -9.43 23.02
N THR A 149 -4.27 -8.22 22.80
CA THR A 149 -4.19 -7.61 21.48
C THR A 149 -2.74 -7.20 21.23
N ILE A 150 -2.12 -7.75 20.20
CA ILE A 150 -0.72 -7.56 19.87
C ILE A 150 -0.65 -6.68 18.64
N PHE A 151 -0.01 -5.52 18.75
CA PHE A 151 0.18 -4.54 17.68
C PHE A 151 1.62 -4.62 17.18
N ILE A 152 1.83 -5.21 16.00
CA ILE A 152 3.13 -5.34 15.35
C ILE A 152 3.21 -4.31 14.24
N LYS A 153 4.25 -3.49 14.25
CA LYS A 153 4.43 -2.37 13.33
C LYS A 153 5.90 -2.17 12.97
N PRO A 154 6.20 -1.62 11.77
CA PRO A 154 7.55 -1.27 11.39
C PRO A 154 8.20 -0.30 12.37
N THR A 155 9.50 -0.47 12.62
CA THR A 155 10.29 0.46 13.42
C THR A 155 10.53 1.76 12.63
N ILE A 156 10.27 2.90 13.24
CA ILE A 156 10.58 4.21 12.64
C ILE A 156 11.99 4.60 13.08
N PRO A 157 12.94 4.79 12.14
CA PRO A 157 14.29 5.23 12.47
C PRO A 157 14.27 6.74 12.79
N THR A 158 14.18 7.08 14.07
CA THR A 158 14.18 8.47 14.56
C THR A 158 14.87 8.58 15.90
N THR A 159 15.55 9.69 16.14
CA THR A 159 16.09 10.06 17.45
C THR A 159 15.10 10.91 18.27
N ALA A 160 14.01 11.37 17.65
CA ALA A 160 12.95 12.16 18.29
C ALA A 160 12.01 11.27 19.12
N THR A 161 12.53 10.72 20.22
CA THR A 161 11.79 9.75 21.06
C THR A 161 11.38 10.29 22.41
N HIS A 162 11.76 11.56 22.75
CA HIS A 162 11.41 12.15 24.02
C HIS A 162 9.90 12.39 24.14
N GLY A 163 9.32 11.97 25.23
CA GLY A 163 7.88 12.14 25.50
C GLY A 163 6.96 11.06 24.91
N THR A 164 7.47 10.02 24.25
CA THR A 164 6.65 8.98 23.62
C THR A 164 5.68 8.28 24.58
N GLY A 165 6.09 8.00 25.82
CA GLY A 165 5.24 7.41 26.85
C GLY A 165 4.10 8.31 27.25
N CYS A 166 4.41 9.56 27.59
CA CYS A 166 3.42 10.59 27.99
C CYS A 166 2.41 10.87 26.85
N THR A 167 2.90 10.99 25.63
CA THR A 167 2.05 11.26 24.45
C THR A 167 1.10 10.08 24.20
N LEU A 168 1.59 8.85 24.24
CA LEU A 168 0.75 7.67 24.05
C LEU A 168 -0.33 7.55 25.12
N SER A 169 0.03 7.70 26.39
CA SER A 169 -0.94 7.61 27.50
C SER A 169 -2.00 8.70 27.42
N SER A 170 -1.61 9.93 27.08
CA SER A 170 -2.55 11.04 26.88
C SER A 170 -3.47 10.81 25.71
N ALA A 171 -2.95 10.29 24.60
CA ALA A 171 -3.76 9.96 23.42
C ALA A 171 -4.77 8.84 23.71
N ILE A 172 -4.37 7.78 24.45
CA ILE A 172 -5.28 6.72 24.87
C ILE A 172 -6.39 7.29 25.76
N ALA A 173 -6.01 8.12 26.76
CA ALA A 173 -6.97 8.76 27.66
C ALA A 173 -7.99 9.63 26.90
N ALA A 174 -7.53 10.41 25.92
CA ALA A 174 -8.40 11.22 25.08
C ALA A 174 -9.37 10.34 24.27
N MET A 175 -8.91 9.26 23.65
CA MET A 175 -9.79 8.35 22.90
C MET A 175 -10.81 7.65 23.81
N CYS A 176 -10.42 7.24 25.03
CA CYS A 176 -11.34 6.70 26.01
C CYS A 176 -12.38 7.74 26.46
N ALA A 177 -12.00 9.00 26.64
CA ALA A 177 -12.92 10.10 26.95
C ALA A 177 -13.94 10.36 25.83
N HIS A 178 -13.58 10.09 24.57
CA HIS A 178 -14.46 10.11 23.42
C HIS A 178 -15.38 8.85 23.32
N GLY A 179 -15.29 7.92 24.28
CA GLY A 179 -16.15 6.73 24.34
C GLY A 179 -15.66 5.54 23.54
N TYR A 180 -14.42 5.57 23.03
CA TYR A 180 -13.88 4.40 22.34
C TYR A 180 -13.53 3.27 23.32
N PRO A 181 -13.86 1.99 22.98
CA PRO A 181 -13.37 0.84 23.72
C PRO A 181 -11.82 0.82 23.77
N ILE A 182 -11.24 0.29 24.85
CA ILE A 182 -9.80 0.36 25.11
C ILE A 182 -8.94 -0.13 23.94
N ARG A 183 -9.32 -1.19 23.23
CA ARG A 183 -8.60 -1.69 22.06
C ARG A 183 -8.53 -0.66 20.93
N LEU A 184 -9.65 0.00 20.62
CA LEU A 184 -9.70 1.04 19.60
C LEU A 184 -8.99 2.30 20.07
N ALA A 185 -9.11 2.65 21.34
CA ALA A 185 -8.41 3.79 21.92
C ALA A 185 -6.89 3.61 21.78
N VAL A 186 -6.37 2.42 22.08
CA VAL A 186 -4.95 2.07 21.90
C VAL A 186 -4.57 2.10 20.41
N ALA A 187 -5.39 1.51 19.53
CA ALA A 187 -5.12 1.49 18.10
C ALA A 187 -4.99 2.90 17.50
N TYR A 188 -5.94 3.79 17.78
CA TYR A 188 -5.89 5.18 17.32
C TYR A 188 -4.71 5.96 17.93
N ALA A 189 -4.41 5.72 19.20
CA ALA A 189 -3.27 6.35 19.85
C ALA A 189 -1.94 5.86 19.25
N LEU A 190 -1.80 4.58 18.91
CA LEU A 190 -0.63 4.04 18.24
C LEU A 190 -0.48 4.59 16.80
N GLN A 191 -1.58 4.75 16.08
CA GLN A 191 -1.56 5.39 14.78
C GLN A 191 -1.11 6.86 14.87
N PHE A 192 -1.61 7.60 15.86
CA PHE A 192 -1.14 8.95 16.15
C PHE A 192 0.35 8.96 16.45
N MET A 193 0.82 8.04 17.31
CA MET A 193 2.25 7.91 17.67
C MET A 193 3.14 7.64 16.45
N GLN A 194 2.70 6.84 15.49
CA GLN A 194 3.45 6.59 14.24
C GLN A 194 3.69 7.92 13.49
N ARG A 195 2.66 8.77 13.39
CA ARG A 195 2.76 10.06 12.71
C ARG A 195 3.69 11.04 13.43
N VAL A 196 3.54 11.18 14.74
CA VAL A 196 4.37 12.13 15.51
C VAL A 196 5.83 11.71 15.60
N LEU A 197 6.10 10.40 15.57
CA LEU A 197 7.45 9.83 15.48
C LEU A 197 8.07 10.08 14.10
N ALA A 198 7.32 9.79 13.03
CA ALA A 198 7.79 9.97 11.65
C ALA A 198 8.08 11.44 11.30
N SER A 199 7.39 12.37 11.97
CA SER A 199 7.57 13.82 11.81
C SER A 199 8.35 14.47 12.95
N GLY A 200 9.04 13.69 13.79
CA GLY A 200 9.79 14.18 14.94
C GLY A 200 10.88 15.16 14.56
N LEU A 201 11.23 16.03 15.50
CA LEU A 201 12.20 17.12 15.32
C LEU A 201 13.58 16.68 15.80
N ASP A 202 14.29 15.90 15.00
CA ASP A 202 15.57 15.27 15.34
C ASP A 202 16.72 16.28 15.61
N LYS A 203 16.56 17.55 15.22
CA LYS A 203 17.61 18.57 15.31
C LYS A 203 17.34 19.64 16.39
N VAL A 204 16.46 19.36 17.34
CA VAL A 204 16.17 20.29 18.45
C VAL A 204 16.94 19.89 19.69
N GLY A 205 17.89 20.76 20.11
CA GLY A 205 18.72 20.51 21.29
C GLY A 205 19.85 19.51 21.05
N HIS A 206 20.41 18.96 22.16
CA HIS A 206 21.56 18.06 22.14
C HIS A 206 21.22 16.63 22.62
N GLY A 207 19.97 16.35 22.94
CA GLY A 207 19.49 15.04 23.40
C GLY A 207 18.57 14.38 22.36
N HIS A 208 17.72 13.47 22.85
CA HIS A 208 16.63 12.92 22.04
C HIS A 208 15.65 14.04 21.67
N GLY A 209 15.41 14.23 20.39
CA GLY A 209 14.50 15.25 19.89
C GLY A 209 13.05 15.06 20.37
N PRO A 210 12.25 16.13 20.44
CA PRO A 210 10.85 16.04 20.82
C PRO A 210 10.01 15.47 19.68
N LEU A 211 8.87 14.88 20.06
CA LEU A 211 7.83 14.52 19.13
C LEU A 211 7.19 15.76 18.50
N ASN A 212 6.77 15.66 17.24
CA ASN A 212 5.99 16.69 16.60
C ASN A 212 4.48 16.50 16.91
N HIS A 213 4.01 17.07 18.00
CA HIS A 213 2.60 16.96 18.38
C HIS A 213 1.64 17.67 17.39
N ASP A 214 2.15 18.58 16.57
CA ASP A 214 1.40 19.30 15.54
C ASP A 214 1.23 18.49 14.25
N ALA A 215 1.82 17.30 14.15
CA ALA A 215 1.73 16.42 12.99
C ALA A 215 0.28 16.10 12.56
N ASN A 216 -0.69 16.30 13.44
CA ASN A 216 -2.12 16.09 13.18
C ASN A 216 -2.94 17.37 13.01
N LEU A 217 -2.40 18.54 13.31
CA LEU A 217 -3.14 19.81 13.20
C LEU A 217 -3.38 20.20 11.73
N MET A 218 -2.53 19.73 10.84
CA MET A 218 -2.85 19.65 9.42
C MET A 218 -3.46 18.27 9.20
N SER A 219 -4.76 18.15 9.02
CA SER A 219 -5.42 16.87 8.68
C SER A 219 -4.93 16.41 7.31
N ARG A 220 -3.77 15.77 7.29
CA ARG A 220 -3.23 15.17 6.08
C ARG A 220 -4.03 13.91 5.78
N GLY A 221 -4.64 13.86 4.62
CA GLY A 221 -5.31 12.67 4.12
C GLY A 221 -4.34 11.55 3.73
N VAL A 222 -3.03 11.86 3.72
CA VAL A 222 -1.95 10.93 3.35
C VAL A 222 -0.87 10.99 4.43
N ALA A 223 -0.37 9.81 4.82
CA ALA A 223 0.73 9.69 5.77
C ALA A 223 2.00 10.39 5.27
N LEU A 224 2.88 10.75 6.20
CA LEU A 224 4.20 11.25 5.83
C LEU A 224 5.04 10.14 5.20
N ARG A 225 5.85 10.54 4.23
CA ARG A 225 6.84 9.69 3.60
C ARG A 225 7.96 9.35 4.59
N THR A 226 8.27 8.06 4.74
CA THR A 226 9.34 7.58 5.62
C THR A 226 10.13 6.49 4.89
N PRO A 227 11.34 6.13 5.35
CA PRO A 227 12.06 4.99 4.79
C PRO A 227 11.27 3.66 4.85
N SER A 228 10.42 3.48 5.86
CA SER A 228 9.54 2.32 6.01
C SER A 228 8.20 2.45 5.28
N ASN A 229 7.88 3.63 4.76
CA ASN A 229 6.69 3.91 3.95
C ASN A 229 7.05 4.93 2.86
N PRO A 230 7.79 4.53 1.84
CA PRO A 230 8.29 5.46 0.82
C PRO A 230 7.22 5.95 -0.16
N ALA A 231 6.09 5.24 -0.28
CA ALA A 231 5.01 5.56 -1.20
C ALA A 231 3.62 5.55 -0.51
N PRO A 232 3.38 6.43 0.50
CA PRO A 232 2.18 6.37 1.34
C PRO A 232 0.88 6.63 0.58
N LEU A 233 0.86 7.54 -0.40
CA LEU A 233 -0.34 7.82 -1.20
C LEU A 233 -0.67 6.65 -2.13
N THR A 234 0.27 6.25 -2.95
CA THR A 234 0.08 5.19 -3.95
C THR A 234 -0.32 3.87 -3.29
N THR A 235 0.34 3.53 -2.19
CA THR A 235 0.00 2.34 -1.40
C THR A 235 -1.40 2.43 -0.80
N MET A 236 -1.78 3.57 -0.25
CA MET A 236 -3.11 3.79 0.30
C MET A 236 -4.17 3.61 -0.79
N LEU A 237 -3.98 4.19 -1.96
CA LEU A 237 -4.91 4.11 -3.08
C LEU A 237 -5.09 2.66 -3.55
N ALA A 238 -3.99 1.94 -3.80
CA ALA A 238 -4.02 0.55 -4.22
C ALA A 238 -4.66 -0.36 -3.17
N SER A 239 -4.30 -0.21 -1.88
CA SER A 239 -4.85 -1.03 -0.81
C SER A 239 -6.35 -0.81 -0.58
N ARG A 240 -6.83 0.43 -0.68
CA ARG A 240 -8.27 0.72 -0.55
C ARG A 240 -9.09 0.15 -1.71
N SER A 241 -8.49 0.02 -2.88
CA SER A 241 -9.14 -0.51 -4.10
C SER A 241 -8.72 -1.94 -4.42
N TRP A 242 -8.21 -2.67 -3.44
CA TRP A 242 -7.54 -3.94 -3.67
C TRP A 242 -8.31 -4.94 -4.55
N LYS A 243 -9.63 -5.07 -4.39
CA LYS A 243 -10.42 -5.99 -5.24
C LYS A 243 -10.35 -5.60 -6.72
N ALA A 244 -10.59 -4.32 -7.01
CA ALA A 244 -10.50 -3.82 -8.37
C ALA A 244 -9.06 -3.91 -8.89
N TRP A 245 -8.08 -3.55 -8.05
CA TRP A 245 -6.66 -3.63 -8.38
C TRP A 245 -6.24 -5.07 -8.73
N ARG A 246 -6.65 -6.05 -7.92
CA ARG A 246 -6.39 -7.45 -8.23
C ARG A 246 -7.15 -7.93 -9.48
N SER A 247 -8.40 -7.51 -9.67
CA SER A 247 -9.15 -7.84 -10.88
C SER A 247 -8.50 -7.28 -12.13
N TYR A 248 -7.83 -6.14 -12.03
CA TYR A 248 -7.02 -5.55 -13.07
C TYR A 248 -5.71 -6.33 -13.26
N THR A 249 -4.83 -6.37 -12.26
CA THR A 249 -3.47 -6.92 -12.39
C THR A 249 -3.43 -8.44 -12.53
N ARG A 250 -4.53 -9.14 -12.30
CA ARG A 250 -4.70 -10.61 -12.47
C ARG A 250 -5.90 -10.91 -13.36
N HIS A 251 -6.16 -10.02 -14.33
CA HIS A 251 -7.28 -10.16 -15.26
C HIS A 251 -7.13 -11.41 -16.13
N PRO A 252 -8.22 -12.06 -16.58
CA PRO A 252 -8.15 -13.19 -17.50
C PRO A 252 -7.34 -12.92 -18.78
N PHE A 253 -7.37 -11.68 -19.32
CA PHE A 253 -6.51 -11.25 -20.41
C PHE A 253 -5.03 -11.44 -20.07
N VAL A 254 -4.59 -10.94 -18.91
CA VAL A 254 -3.21 -11.05 -18.42
C VAL A 254 -2.81 -12.50 -18.20
N GLN A 255 -3.71 -13.30 -17.60
CA GLN A 255 -3.47 -14.73 -17.37
C GLN A 255 -3.30 -15.48 -18.68
N GLN A 256 -4.20 -15.27 -19.66
CA GLN A 256 -4.12 -15.89 -20.97
C GLN A 256 -2.89 -15.45 -21.77
N LEU A 257 -2.51 -14.16 -21.66
CA LEU A 257 -1.28 -13.63 -22.25
C LEU A 257 -0.06 -14.39 -21.72
N GLY A 258 0.05 -14.53 -20.41
CA GLY A 258 1.15 -15.25 -19.80
C GLY A 258 1.16 -16.74 -20.10
N GLN A 259 0.00 -17.38 -20.25
CA GLN A 259 -0.13 -18.78 -20.65
C GLN A 259 0.02 -19.00 -22.17
N ALA A 260 0.23 -17.93 -22.95
CA ALA A 260 0.23 -17.94 -24.42
C ALA A 260 -1.04 -18.55 -25.02
N THR A 261 -2.17 -18.40 -24.34
CA THR A 261 -3.50 -18.86 -24.77
C THR A 261 -4.42 -17.72 -25.21
N LEU A 262 -3.95 -16.46 -25.07
CA LEU A 262 -4.69 -15.28 -25.51
C LEU A 262 -4.91 -15.33 -27.03
N PRO A 263 -6.14 -15.16 -27.54
CA PRO A 263 -6.38 -15.06 -28.99
C PRO A 263 -5.54 -13.93 -29.59
N LYS A 264 -4.97 -14.17 -30.78
CA LYS A 264 -4.17 -13.18 -31.50
C LYS A 264 -4.97 -11.92 -31.78
N GLU A 265 -6.24 -12.07 -32.13
CA GLU A 265 -7.18 -10.99 -32.40
C GLU A 265 -7.36 -10.07 -31.17
N SER A 266 -7.45 -10.66 -29.98
CA SER A 266 -7.51 -9.90 -28.74
C SER A 266 -6.24 -9.07 -28.51
N LEU A 267 -5.08 -9.65 -28.75
CA LEU A 267 -3.81 -8.94 -28.63
C LEU A 267 -3.68 -7.83 -29.68
N CYS A 268 -3.97 -8.12 -30.95
CA CYS A 268 -3.91 -7.12 -32.01
C CYS A 268 -4.86 -5.95 -31.73
N TRP A 269 -6.09 -6.23 -31.34
CA TRP A 269 -7.05 -5.20 -30.97
C TRP A 269 -6.54 -4.34 -29.78
N PHE A 270 -6.03 -5.01 -28.74
CA PHE A 270 -5.46 -4.31 -27.59
C PHE A 270 -4.32 -3.38 -28.01
N MET A 271 -3.37 -3.85 -28.80
CA MET A 271 -2.22 -3.04 -29.24
C MET A 271 -2.64 -1.82 -30.05
N LEU A 272 -3.68 -1.94 -30.89
CA LEU A 272 -4.24 -0.82 -31.64
C LEU A 272 -4.88 0.22 -30.72
N GLN A 273 -5.65 -0.23 -29.74
CA GLN A 273 -6.31 0.65 -28.77
C GLN A 273 -5.30 1.31 -27.81
N ASP A 274 -4.27 0.58 -27.42
CA ASP A 274 -3.20 1.08 -26.56
C ASP A 274 -2.36 2.15 -27.29
N TYR A 275 -2.08 1.98 -28.58
CA TYR A 275 -1.46 3.03 -29.39
C TYR A 275 -2.29 4.32 -29.41
N ALA A 276 -3.61 4.22 -29.58
CA ALA A 276 -4.51 5.37 -29.52
C ALA A 276 -4.55 6.00 -28.11
N TYR A 277 -4.54 5.16 -27.07
CA TYR A 277 -4.48 5.56 -25.65
C TYR A 277 -3.20 6.35 -25.33
N LEU A 278 -2.03 5.86 -25.73
CA LEU A 278 -0.74 6.50 -25.47
C LEU A 278 -0.64 7.89 -26.12
N LYS A 279 -1.23 8.08 -27.29
CA LYS A 279 -1.34 9.43 -27.90
C LYS A 279 -2.10 10.42 -27.00
N GLN A 280 -3.18 9.98 -26.36
CA GLN A 280 -3.95 10.83 -25.45
C GLN A 280 -3.22 11.00 -24.10
N TYR A 281 -2.51 9.97 -23.65
CA TYR A 281 -1.66 10.02 -22.46
C TYR A 281 -0.59 11.13 -22.59
N ALA A 282 0.13 11.16 -23.70
CA ALA A 282 1.12 12.21 -23.99
C ALA A 282 0.47 13.61 -24.04
N ARG A 283 -0.76 13.72 -24.58
CA ARG A 283 -1.52 14.98 -24.59
C ARG A 283 -1.91 15.41 -23.18
N ALA A 284 -2.31 14.48 -22.30
CA ALA A 284 -2.65 14.79 -20.92
C ALA A 284 -1.44 15.32 -20.15
N LEU A 285 -0.26 14.71 -20.31
CA LEU A 285 0.99 15.21 -19.73
C LEU A 285 1.36 16.60 -20.27
N SER A 286 1.14 16.84 -21.57
CA SER A 286 1.37 18.17 -22.17
C SER A 286 0.38 19.22 -21.61
N LYS A 287 -0.86 18.83 -21.33
CA LYS A 287 -1.84 19.69 -20.67
C LYS A 287 -1.38 20.04 -19.24
N ALA A 288 -0.77 19.09 -18.51
CA ALA A 288 -0.19 19.34 -17.20
C ALA A 288 0.99 20.33 -17.24
N VAL A 289 1.82 20.28 -18.29
CA VAL A 289 2.88 21.29 -18.51
C VAL A 289 2.29 22.71 -18.65
N ALA A 290 1.17 22.83 -19.34
CA ALA A 290 0.49 24.10 -19.54
C ALA A 290 -0.40 24.55 -18.37
N HIS A 291 -0.56 23.74 -17.33
CA HIS A 291 -1.45 24.05 -16.22
C HIS A 291 -0.92 25.22 -15.39
N PRO A 292 -1.75 26.26 -15.07
CA PRO A 292 -1.28 27.47 -14.40
C PRO A 292 -0.68 27.26 -13.01
N ALA A 293 -1.06 26.19 -12.31
CA ALA A 293 -0.54 25.86 -10.99
C ALA A 293 0.80 25.07 -11.01
N SER A 294 1.27 24.65 -12.19
CA SER A 294 2.54 23.93 -12.33
C SER A 294 3.70 24.91 -12.20
N ASN A 295 4.64 24.62 -11.29
CA ASN A 295 5.90 25.34 -11.22
C ASN A 295 6.89 24.83 -12.29
N LEU A 296 8.05 25.47 -12.42
CA LEU A 296 9.03 25.12 -13.44
C LEU A 296 9.50 23.65 -13.34
N GLU A 297 9.62 23.11 -12.15
CA GLU A 297 10.08 21.74 -11.91
C GLU A 297 8.98 20.72 -12.30
N ASP A 298 7.73 21.01 -11.95
CA ASP A 298 6.56 20.23 -12.38
C ASP A 298 6.47 20.20 -13.92
N MET A 299 6.66 21.35 -14.57
CA MET A 299 6.66 21.45 -16.03
C MET A 299 7.76 20.60 -16.69
N LYS A 300 8.99 20.64 -16.15
CA LYS A 300 10.11 19.83 -16.65
C LYS A 300 9.81 18.35 -16.49
N SER A 301 9.31 17.93 -15.33
CA SER A 301 8.98 16.54 -15.04
C SER A 301 7.88 16.01 -15.99
N CYS A 302 6.79 16.74 -16.15
CA CYS A 302 5.71 16.37 -17.07
C CYS A 302 6.16 16.34 -18.54
N ALA A 303 7.03 17.28 -18.96
CA ALA A 303 7.59 17.27 -20.30
C ALA A 303 8.51 16.08 -20.54
N ALA A 304 9.34 15.72 -19.56
CA ALA A 304 10.21 14.54 -19.62
C ALA A 304 9.39 13.24 -19.71
N MET A 305 8.32 13.13 -18.91
CA MET A 305 7.41 11.98 -18.98
C MET A 305 6.67 11.90 -20.33
N SER A 306 6.19 13.03 -20.84
CA SER A 306 5.55 13.07 -22.17
C SER A 306 6.51 12.60 -23.27
N LYS A 307 7.77 13.03 -23.20
CA LYS A 307 8.82 12.56 -24.11
C LYS A 307 9.04 11.05 -24.00
N ALA A 308 9.14 10.51 -22.76
CA ALA A 308 9.34 9.09 -22.53
C ALA A 308 8.20 8.24 -23.11
N VAL A 309 6.94 8.66 -22.94
CA VAL A 309 5.77 8.00 -23.55
C VAL A 309 5.85 7.99 -25.06
N LEU A 310 6.24 9.10 -25.68
CA LEU A 310 6.38 9.19 -27.14
C LEU A 310 7.55 8.31 -27.67
N GLU A 311 8.59 8.12 -26.88
CA GLU A 311 9.69 7.19 -27.18
C GLU A 311 9.24 5.73 -27.04
N GLU A 312 8.46 5.39 -25.99
CA GLU A 312 7.86 4.08 -25.77
C GLU A 312 6.92 3.68 -26.93
N MET A 313 6.17 4.62 -27.48
CA MET A 313 5.33 4.38 -28.67
C MET A 313 6.11 3.80 -29.88
N GLN A 314 7.41 4.10 -30.01
CA GLN A 314 8.25 3.50 -31.04
C GLN A 314 8.40 1.99 -30.85
N LEU A 315 8.42 1.52 -29.61
CA LEU A 315 8.45 0.09 -29.31
C LEU A 315 7.11 -0.56 -29.66
N HIS A 316 5.99 0.08 -29.28
CA HIS A 316 4.64 -0.36 -29.67
C HIS A 316 4.52 -0.56 -31.18
N VAL A 317 5.01 0.39 -31.98
CA VAL A 317 5.03 0.27 -33.44
C VAL A 317 5.78 -1.00 -33.87
N ARG A 318 6.96 -1.28 -33.33
CA ARG A 318 7.71 -2.49 -33.68
C ARG A 318 6.99 -3.80 -33.31
N VAL A 319 6.31 -3.83 -32.17
CA VAL A 319 5.50 -5.01 -31.76
C VAL A 319 4.30 -5.18 -32.69
N CYS A 320 3.60 -4.09 -33.04
CA CYS A 320 2.49 -4.09 -33.98
C CYS A 320 2.92 -4.62 -35.36
N GLU A 321 4.03 -4.16 -35.89
CA GLU A 321 4.58 -4.62 -37.18
C GLU A 321 4.82 -6.14 -37.19
N ARG A 322 5.36 -6.72 -36.09
CA ARG A 322 5.53 -8.18 -35.95
C ARG A 322 4.22 -8.95 -35.85
N LEU A 323 3.19 -8.32 -35.32
CA LEU A 323 1.84 -8.89 -35.31
C LEU A 323 1.14 -8.82 -36.66
N GLY A 324 1.75 -8.08 -37.63
CA GLY A 324 1.20 -7.84 -38.95
C GLY A 324 0.24 -6.65 -39.02
N ILE A 325 0.31 -5.76 -38.02
CA ILE A 325 -0.46 -4.51 -37.96
C ILE A 325 0.35 -3.42 -38.66
N SER A 326 -0.22 -2.77 -39.67
CA SER A 326 0.43 -1.69 -40.39
C SER A 326 0.39 -0.35 -39.63
N SER A 327 1.29 0.58 -39.98
CA SER A 327 1.23 1.95 -39.45
C SER A 327 -0.08 2.67 -39.84
N GLU A 328 -0.62 2.34 -41.01
CA GLU A 328 -1.92 2.88 -41.47
C GLU A 328 -3.07 2.37 -40.56
N ASP A 329 -3.07 1.08 -40.21
CA ASP A 329 -4.05 0.51 -39.27
C ASP A 329 -3.99 1.21 -37.93
N MET A 330 -2.77 1.44 -37.40
CA MET A 330 -2.56 2.12 -36.10
C MET A 330 -3.07 3.58 -36.14
N GLU A 331 -2.76 4.33 -37.19
CA GLU A 331 -3.18 5.73 -37.32
C GLU A 331 -4.68 5.90 -37.61
N SER A 332 -5.27 4.96 -38.37
CA SER A 332 -6.70 4.99 -38.74
C SER A 332 -7.61 4.34 -37.68
N THR A 333 -7.04 3.69 -36.67
CA THR A 333 -7.81 3.01 -35.62
C THR A 333 -8.71 4.01 -34.89
N MET A 334 -10.01 3.74 -34.89
CA MET A 334 -10.97 4.46 -34.07
C MET A 334 -10.86 4.00 -32.61
N GLU A 335 -10.84 4.97 -31.71
CA GLU A 335 -10.90 4.69 -30.27
C GLU A 335 -12.18 3.90 -29.94
N SER A 336 -12.03 2.79 -29.22
CA SER A 336 -13.16 1.99 -28.74
C SER A 336 -13.94 2.72 -27.62
N ARG A 337 -15.04 2.15 -27.20
CA ARG A 337 -15.83 2.73 -26.08
C ARG A 337 -15.02 2.81 -24.81
N ALA A 338 -14.26 1.75 -24.45
CA ALA A 338 -13.40 1.75 -23.27
C ALA A 338 -12.27 2.77 -23.42
N THR A 339 -11.60 2.81 -24.58
CA THR A 339 -10.52 3.77 -24.86
C THR A 339 -11.01 5.21 -24.78
N VAL A 340 -12.13 5.54 -25.41
CA VAL A 340 -12.74 6.89 -25.35
C VAL A 340 -13.09 7.23 -23.90
N ALA A 341 -13.73 6.34 -23.15
CA ALA A 341 -14.13 6.60 -21.78
C ALA A 341 -12.91 6.91 -20.90
N TYR A 342 -11.85 6.12 -21.04
CA TYR A 342 -10.64 6.30 -20.23
C TYR A 342 -9.86 7.56 -20.63
N THR A 343 -9.68 7.78 -21.93
CA THR A 343 -8.89 8.93 -22.41
C THR A 343 -9.59 10.25 -22.11
N ARG A 344 -10.91 10.33 -22.24
CA ARG A 344 -11.66 11.53 -21.86
C ARG A 344 -11.63 11.75 -20.35
N PHE A 345 -11.74 10.68 -19.57
CA PHE A 345 -11.67 10.77 -18.12
C PHE A 345 -10.37 11.45 -17.63
N PHE A 346 -9.19 10.98 -18.04
CA PHE A 346 -7.95 11.61 -17.57
C PHE A 346 -7.71 13.01 -18.17
N LEU A 347 -8.23 13.29 -19.37
CA LEU A 347 -8.19 14.65 -19.94
C LEU A 347 -9.08 15.62 -19.16
N ASP A 348 -10.25 15.16 -18.68
CA ASP A 348 -11.13 15.95 -17.81
C ASP A 348 -10.51 16.15 -16.42
N VAL A 349 -9.95 15.08 -15.84
CA VAL A 349 -9.26 15.14 -14.54
C VAL A 349 -8.07 16.10 -14.56
N ALA A 350 -7.43 16.29 -15.73
CA ALA A 350 -6.33 17.25 -15.89
C ALA A 350 -6.72 18.69 -15.54
N ASP A 351 -8.00 19.04 -15.62
CA ASP A 351 -8.50 20.38 -15.22
C ASP A 351 -8.66 20.52 -13.71
N GLU A 352 -8.64 19.43 -12.95
CA GLU A 352 -8.68 19.46 -11.48
C GLU A 352 -7.30 19.76 -10.86
N GLY A 353 -6.23 19.65 -11.64
CA GLY A 353 -4.86 19.93 -11.23
C GLY A 353 -3.89 18.79 -11.49
N LEU A 354 -2.61 19.05 -11.18
CA LEU A 354 -1.53 18.12 -11.52
C LEU A 354 -1.63 16.78 -10.78
N LEU A 355 -1.88 16.79 -9.47
CA LEU A 355 -1.91 15.53 -8.71
C LEU A 355 -3.07 14.61 -9.11
N PRO A 356 -4.33 15.08 -9.27
CA PRO A 356 -5.41 14.27 -9.81
C PRO A 356 -5.06 13.66 -11.18
N LEU A 357 -4.47 14.46 -12.09
CA LEU A 357 -4.01 13.95 -13.38
C LEU A 357 -2.97 12.84 -13.21
N MET A 358 -1.92 13.08 -12.43
CA MET A 358 -0.90 12.07 -12.19
C MET A 358 -1.51 10.78 -11.62
N ILE A 359 -2.45 10.87 -10.70
CA ILE A 359 -3.13 9.68 -10.14
C ILE A 359 -3.99 8.96 -11.18
N SER A 360 -4.65 9.68 -12.10
CA SER A 360 -5.43 9.07 -13.17
C SER A 360 -4.57 8.26 -14.15
N LEU A 361 -3.30 8.65 -14.31
CA LEU A 361 -2.32 7.98 -15.15
C LEU A 361 -1.53 6.88 -14.38
N ALA A 362 -1.42 7.02 -13.06
CA ALA A 362 -0.66 6.11 -12.22
C ALA A 362 -1.23 4.68 -12.19
N SER A 363 -2.56 4.53 -12.32
CA SER A 363 -3.19 3.21 -12.36
C SER A 363 -2.67 2.36 -13.52
N CYS A 364 -2.54 2.94 -14.71
CA CYS A 364 -1.89 2.31 -15.85
C CYS A 364 -0.42 1.99 -15.53
N ALA A 365 0.39 3.01 -15.29
CA ALA A 365 1.83 2.90 -15.14
C ALA A 365 2.24 1.86 -14.07
N VAL A 366 1.66 1.97 -12.87
CA VAL A 366 1.95 1.06 -11.74
C VAL A 366 1.36 -0.33 -11.97
N GLY A 367 0.19 -0.42 -12.60
CA GLY A 367 -0.46 -1.69 -12.88
C GLY A 367 0.33 -2.55 -13.86
N TYR A 368 0.82 -1.97 -14.95
CA TYR A 368 1.65 -2.68 -15.93
C TYR A 368 3.01 -3.09 -15.33
N ALA A 369 3.60 -2.27 -14.46
CA ALA A 369 4.80 -2.68 -13.73
C ALA A 369 4.54 -3.91 -12.85
N GLU A 370 3.44 -3.93 -12.11
CA GLU A 370 3.06 -5.09 -11.28
C GLU A 370 2.74 -6.33 -12.13
N VAL A 371 2.02 -6.15 -13.24
CA VAL A 371 1.71 -7.22 -14.19
C VAL A 371 2.98 -7.82 -14.78
N GLY A 372 3.92 -6.98 -15.24
CA GLY A 372 5.19 -7.43 -15.79
C GLY A 372 5.97 -8.30 -14.81
N LEU A 373 6.20 -7.81 -13.59
CA LEU A 373 6.90 -8.55 -12.53
C LEU A 373 6.17 -9.84 -12.12
N TRP A 374 4.85 -9.84 -12.06
CA TRP A 374 4.09 -11.04 -11.75
C TRP A 374 4.22 -12.08 -12.86
N LEU A 375 4.09 -11.70 -14.11
CA LEU A 375 4.23 -12.61 -15.25
C LEU A 375 5.66 -13.16 -15.37
N GLU A 376 6.68 -12.34 -15.10
CA GLU A 376 8.06 -12.79 -15.05
C GLU A 376 8.27 -13.86 -13.97
N LYS A 377 7.79 -13.60 -12.75
CA LYS A 377 7.84 -14.58 -11.64
C LYS A 377 7.13 -15.88 -11.99
N GLU A 378 5.93 -15.82 -12.60
CA GLU A 378 5.18 -17.00 -13.03
C GLU A 378 5.95 -17.78 -14.12
N ARG A 379 6.59 -17.08 -15.05
CA ARG A 379 7.47 -17.68 -16.07
C ARG A 379 8.64 -18.43 -15.42
N ASP A 380 9.35 -17.79 -14.49
CA ASP A 380 10.53 -18.34 -13.83
C ASP A 380 10.21 -19.57 -12.95
N THR A 381 8.98 -19.67 -12.45
CA THR A 381 8.49 -20.86 -11.73
C THR A 381 8.00 -21.98 -12.65
N GLY A 382 8.05 -21.80 -13.96
CA GLY A 382 7.58 -22.77 -14.96
C GLY A 382 6.07 -22.89 -15.07
N ARG A 383 5.31 -22.01 -14.42
CA ARG A 383 3.83 -21.95 -14.53
C ARG A 383 3.34 -21.28 -15.80
N MET A 384 4.24 -20.56 -16.48
CA MET A 384 3.92 -19.83 -17.70
C MET A 384 4.64 -20.41 -18.91
N HIS A 385 3.97 -20.39 -20.05
CA HIS A 385 4.54 -20.95 -21.29
C HIS A 385 5.64 -20.04 -21.85
N PRO A 386 6.84 -20.55 -22.22
CA PRO A 386 7.96 -19.74 -22.72
C PRO A 386 7.81 -19.26 -24.16
N SER A 387 6.62 -19.16 -24.72
CA SER A 387 6.39 -18.84 -26.11
C SER A 387 6.65 -17.36 -26.47
N SER A 388 7.12 -17.13 -27.71
CA SER A 388 7.91 -16.00 -28.15
C SER A 388 7.23 -14.63 -28.26
N VAL A 389 5.97 -14.54 -28.69
CA VAL A 389 5.35 -13.23 -28.99
C VAL A 389 4.96 -12.48 -27.70
N TYR A 390 4.45 -13.21 -26.72
CA TYR A 390 4.04 -12.64 -25.44
C TYR A 390 5.21 -12.38 -24.49
N ASN A 391 6.32 -13.11 -24.67
CA ASN A 391 7.53 -12.94 -23.86
C ASN A 391 8.19 -11.57 -24.04
N GLU A 392 8.13 -10.99 -25.22
CA GLU A 392 8.69 -9.66 -25.45
C GLU A 392 7.90 -8.61 -24.66
N TRP A 393 6.57 -8.71 -24.68
CA TRP A 393 5.71 -7.85 -23.88
C TRP A 393 6.03 -7.97 -22.39
N VAL A 394 6.13 -9.20 -21.88
CA VAL A 394 6.48 -9.44 -20.46
C VAL A 394 7.87 -8.86 -20.15
N SER A 395 8.86 -9.12 -21.00
CA SER A 395 10.23 -8.65 -20.78
C SER A 395 10.36 -7.13 -20.81
N GLU A 396 9.50 -6.45 -21.57
CA GLU A 396 9.48 -4.99 -21.59
C GLU A 396 8.99 -4.43 -20.25
N TYR A 397 7.82 -4.87 -19.79
CA TYR A 397 7.22 -4.34 -18.58
C TYR A 397 7.87 -4.85 -17.28
N ALA A 398 8.54 -6.01 -17.30
CA ALA A 398 9.36 -6.50 -16.21
C ALA A 398 10.79 -5.93 -16.22
N GLY A 399 11.24 -5.40 -17.35
CA GLY A 399 12.63 -4.94 -17.53
C GLY A 399 12.99 -3.74 -16.66
N ASP A 400 14.26 -3.68 -16.25
CA ASP A 400 14.79 -2.63 -15.35
C ASP A 400 14.50 -1.20 -15.86
N ALA A 401 14.51 -0.99 -17.17
CA ALA A 401 14.24 0.33 -17.76
C ALA A 401 12.83 0.80 -17.42
N TYR A 402 11.81 -0.05 -17.63
CA TYR A 402 10.43 0.26 -17.32
C TYR A 402 10.22 0.38 -15.81
N GLN A 403 10.72 -0.58 -15.02
CA GLN A 403 10.57 -0.59 -13.57
C GLN A 403 11.18 0.66 -12.92
N ASN A 404 12.37 1.09 -13.36
CA ASN A 404 13.01 2.32 -12.89
C ASN A 404 12.23 3.58 -13.31
N SER A 405 11.66 3.59 -14.51
CA SER A 405 10.80 4.70 -14.96
C SER A 405 9.56 4.84 -14.06
N ILE A 406 8.93 3.73 -13.74
CA ILE A 406 7.75 3.74 -12.85
C ILE A 406 8.12 4.08 -11.40
N ALA A 407 9.26 3.61 -10.90
CA ALA A 407 9.76 4.02 -9.58
C ALA A 407 9.96 5.55 -9.50
N ASN A 408 10.57 6.15 -10.51
CA ASN A 408 10.74 7.60 -10.61
C ASN A 408 9.39 8.34 -10.71
N TYR A 409 8.43 7.77 -11.42
CA TYR A 409 7.08 8.32 -11.52
C TYR A 409 6.37 8.30 -10.16
N VAL A 410 6.40 7.18 -9.46
CA VAL A 410 5.84 7.07 -8.10
C VAL A 410 6.50 8.06 -7.15
N GLU A 411 7.84 8.19 -7.21
CA GLU A 411 8.58 9.16 -6.40
C GLU A 411 8.10 10.60 -6.64
N LEU A 412 7.93 10.99 -7.89
CA LEU A 412 7.41 12.30 -8.26
C LEU A 412 5.99 12.55 -7.72
N VAL A 413 5.10 11.55 -7.83
CA VAL A 413 3.73 11.60 -7.29
C VAL A 413 3.75 11.81 -5.77
N GLU A 414 4.56 11.02 -5.08
CA GLU A 414 4.66 11.08 -3.62
C GLU A 414 5.27 12.39 -3.13
N ASP A 415 6.33 12.87 -3.75
CA ASP A 415 6.95 14.15 -3.42
C ASP A 415 5.99 15.32 -3.62
N TYR A 416 5.23 15.30 -4.72
CA TYR A 416 4.21 16.30 -4.97
C TYR A 416 3.12 16.26 -3.91
N ALA A 417 2.61 15.07 -3.59
CA ALA A 417 1.58 14.89 -2.56
C ALA A 417 2.04 15.36 -1.16
N GLN A 418 3.29 15.10 -0.80
CA GLN A 418 3.87 15.59 0.46
C GLN A 418 4.01 17.12 0.46
N ARG A 419 4.46 17.69 -0.64
CA ARG A 419 4.67 19.15 -0.79
C ARG A 419 3.38 19.94 -0.63
N ILE A 420 2.27 19.47 -1.22
CA ILE A 420 0.98 20.16 -1.12
C ILE A 420 0.19 19.79 0.14
N ALA A 421 0.71 18.87 0.97
CA ALA A 421 0.06 18.42 2.20
C ALA A 421 -1.41 17.97 1.98
N VAL A 422 -1.60 16.97 1.11
CA VAL A 422 -2.92 16.44 0.71
C VAL A 422 -3.86 16.29 1.90
N SER A 423 -5.00 16.97 1.88
CA SER A 423 -6.06 16.89 2.89
C SER A 423 -6.87 15.59 2.76
N GLU A 424 -7.69 15.27 3.77
CA GLU A 424 -8.59 14.10 3.73
C GLU A 424 -9.57 14.16 2.56
N SER A 425 -10.14 15.33 2.26
CA SER A 425 -11.06 15.50 1.13
C SER A 425 -10.37 15.32 -0.23
N GLN A 426 -9.16 15.84 -0.35
CA GLN A 426 -8.33 15.60 -1.55
C GLN A 426 -7.96 14.13 -1.68
N ALA A 427 -7.55 13.46 -0.59
CA ALA A 427 -7.25 12.03 -0.60
C ALA A 427 -8.47 11.19 -1.01
N ALA A 428 -9.67 11.54 -0.53
CA ALA A 428 -10.91 10.91 -0.95
C ALA A 428 -11.19 11.12 -2.46
N ARG A 429 -10.93 12.32 -2.99
CA ARG A 429 -11.05 12.59 -4.43
C ARG A 429 -10.03 11.79 -5.25
N LEU A 430 -8.79 11.74 -4.81
CA LEU A 430 -7.73 10.95 -5.45
C LEU A 430 -8.09 9.45 -5.48
N GLN A 431 -8.72 8.94 -4.40
CA GLN A 431 -9.22 7.57 -4.38
C GLN A 431 -10.28 7.33 -5.46
N GLN A 432 -11.23 8.25 -5.64
CA GLN A 432 -12.23 8.13 -6.71
C GLN A 432 -11.59 8.14 -8.10
N VAL A 433 -10.55 8.95 -8.29
CA VAL A 433 -9.80 9.02 -9.56
C VAL A 433 -9.07 7.69 -9.82
N TRP A 434 -8.36 7.16 -8.82
CA TRP A 434 -7.69 5.86 -8.90
C TRP A 434 -8.67 4.72 -9.21
N ASP A 435 -9.80 4.69 -8.49
CA ASP A 435 -10.83 3.66 -8.66
C ASP A 435 -11.45 3.70 -10.07
N ALA A 436 -11.66 4.90 -10.60
CA ALA A 436 -12.18 5.07 -11.94
C ALA A 436 -11.17 4.60 -12.99
N ALA A 437 -9.90 5.04 -12.89
CA ALA A 437 -8.83 4.63 -13.78
C ALA A 437 -8.64 3.10 -13.77
N THR A 438 -8.60 2.48 -12.59
CA THR A 438 -8.50 1.01 -12.45
C THR A 438 -9.66 0.29 -13.15
N ARG A 439 -10.89 0.80 -13.05
CA ARG A 439 -12.04 0.22 -13.77
C ARG A 439 -11.93 0.38 -15.28
N PHE A 440 -11.37 1.48 -15.75
CA PHE A 440 -11.16 1.67 -17.20
C PHE A 440 -10.10 0.71 -17.74
N GLU A 441 -9.05 0.41 -17.00
CA GLU A 441 -8.08 -0.63 -17.36
C GLU A 441 -8.76 -2.00 -17.51
N ILE A 442 -9.58 -2.39 -16.53
CA ILE A 442 -10.37 -3.62 -16.61
C ILE A 442 -11.24 -3.62 -17.86
N GLY A 443 -11.93 -2.50 -18.13
CA GLY A 443 -12.82 -2.36 -19.29
C GLY A 443 -12.09 -2.50 -20.63
N MET A 444 -10.87 -2.00 -20.77
CA MET A 444 -10.07 -2.19 -21.96
C MET A 444 -9.71 -3.66 -22.20
N TRP A 445 -9.37 -4.40 -21.15
CA TRP A 445 -9.06 -5.81 -21.26
C TRP A 445 -10.29 -6.69 -21.45
N ASP A 446 -11.45 -6.31 -20.90
CA ASP A 446 -12.73 -6.97 -21.17
C ASP A 446 -13.13 -6.82 -22.65
N GLU A 447 -13.00 -5.62 -23.23
CA GLU A 447 -13.28 -5.40 -24.65
C GLU A 447 -12.31 -6.21 -25.53
N ALA A 448 -11.01 -6.24 -25.19
CA ALA A 448 -10.03 -7.03 -25.92
C ALA A 448 -10.37 -8.52 -25.94
N LEU A 449 -10.78 -9.10 -24.80
CA LEU A 449 -11.22 -10.49 -24.73
C LEU A 449 -12.50 -10.75 -25.53
N SER A 450 -13.42 -9.79 -25.52
CA SER A 450 -14.70 -9.94 -26.27
C SER A 450 -14.49 -10.06 -27.76
N VAL A 451 -13.50 -9.39 -28.33
CA VAL A 451 -13.14 -9.49 -29.76
C VAL A 451 -12.64 -10.89 -30.09
N GLY A 452 -11.72 -11.45 -29.30
CA GLY A 452 -11.20 -12.79 -29.54
C GLY A 452 -12.23 -13.90 -29.35
N SER A 453 -13.32 -13.63 -28.61
CA SER A 453 -14.41 -14.60 -28.42
C SER A 453 -15.42 -14.63 -29.58
N GLN A 454 -15.38 -13.64 -30.47
CA GLN A 454 -16.28 -13.52 -31.63
C GLN A 454 -15.61 -13.98 -32.94
N ALA A 455 -14.30 -14.16 -32.95
CA ALA A 455 -13.50 -14.66 -34.05
C ALA A 455 -13.34 -16.19 -33.99
#